data_e0ebccb0347dcaa1c36fb42e9647d203
#
_entry.id   e0ebccb0347dcaa1c36fb42e9647d203
#
_cell.length_a   1.000
_cell.length_b   1.000
_cell.length_c   1.000
_cell.angle_alpha   90.00
_cell.angle_beta   90.00
_cell.angle_gamma   90.00
#
_symmetry.space_group_name_H-M   'P 1'
#
loop_
_entity.id
_entity.type
_entity.pdbx_description
1 polymer ?
#
loop_
_entity_poly.entity_id
_entity_poly.type
_entity_poly.pdbx_seq_one_letter_code
_entity_poly.pdbx_strand_id
1 'polypeptide(L)'
;MQDVTGWVPLRGSRAGLQLVVLLDDSSRGSLGLQLNDLSRFVADLPPTTQVAIGYMRNGTANMVQNFTTDHAQAAKSFRLPSGTAGINGSPYFCLSDLVKHWPGGDRNVRREVIMVTDGVDRYSGARFDPENPYVKSAISDAQKAGVIVYSIYFRGMGRLDRSFAVTNGGQNYLTQVSGDTGGKVYLEGFGNPVSFAPFLSDIQRKLQNQYELSYDSTAKAGLQPLRVRTSQPNTSLLYPTRVLVGGKTEPE
;
A
#
# COMPACT_ATOMS: atom_id res chain seq x y z
N MET A 1 24.45 -15.88 -6.02
CA MET A 1 23.52 -15.27 -6.98
C MET A 1 22.72 -16.42 -7.52
N GLN A 2 21.39 -16.33 -7.52
CA GLN A 2 20.53 -17.41 -8.04
C GLN A 2 19.98 -16.97 -9.38
N ASP A 3 19.81 -17.90 -10.30
CA ASP A 3 19.28 -17.62 -11.61
C ASP A 3 17.75 -17.58 -11.57
N VAL A 4 17.17 -16.71 -12.38
CA VAL A 4 15.72 -16.61 -12.55
C VAL A 4 15.26 -17.78 -13.41
N THR A 5 14.36 -18.60 -12.89
CA THR A 5 13.80 -19.77 -13.60
C THR A 5 12.51 -19.43 -14.36
N GLY A 6 11.85 -18.34 -14.00
CA GLY A 6 10.63 -17.86 -14.66
C GLY A 6 10.50 -16.35 -14.64
N TRP A 7 10.05 -15.79 -15.76
CA TRP A 7 9.75 -14.37 -15.93
C TRP A 7 8.47 -14.22 -16.75
N VAL A 8 7.33 -13.98 -16.08
CA VAL A 8 6.02 -14.00 -16.72
C VAL A 8 5.30 -12.68 -16.51
N PRO A 9 4.87 -12.00 -17.60
CA PRO A 9 4.06 -10.81 -17.47
C PRO A 9 2.68 -11.15 -16.89
N LEU A 10 2.22 -10.35 -15.93
CA LEU A 10 0.94 -10.51 -15.27
C LEU A 10 -0.17 -9.83 -16.10
N ARG A 11 -0.52 -10.44 -17.25
CA ARG A 11 -1.49 -9.96 -18.24
C ARG A 11 -2.47 -11.07 -18.63
N GLY A 12 -3.60 -10.69 -19.26
CA GLY A 12 -4.64 -11.63 -19.67
C GLY A 12 -5.20 -12.41 -18.49
N SER A 13 -5.21 -13.73 -18.56
CA SER A 13 -5.71 -14.61 -17.49
C SER A 13 -4.91 -14.54 -16.18
N ARG A 14 -3.67 -14.02 -16.24
CA ARG A 14 -2.81 -13.80 -15.07
C ARG A 14 -2.88 -12.38 -14.51
N ALA A 15 -3.77 -11.54 -15.04
CA ALA A 15 -3.93 -10.14 -14.63
C ALA A 15 -4.68 -9.95 -13.30
N GLY A 16 -5.17 -11.03 -12.67
CA GLY A 16 -5.93 -10.97 -11.42
C GLY A 16 -5.24 -10.11 -10.36
N LEU A 17 -5.99 -9.19 -9.78
CA LEU A 17 -5.53 -8.24 -8.78
C LEU A 17 -6.60 -8.01 -7.72
N GLN A 18 -6.22 -8.07 -6.47
CA GLN A 18 -6.98 -7.55 -5.33
C GLN A 18 -6.35 -6.25 -4.88
N LEU A 19 -7.03 -5.13 -5.13
CA LEU A 19 -6.58 -3.78 -4.81
C LEU A 19 -7.40 -3.20 -3.67
N VAL A 20 -6.76 -2.82 -2.58
CA VAL A 20 -7.41 -2.06 -1.50
C VAL A 20 -7.02 -0.59 -1.62
N VAL A 21 -8.01 0.30 -1.63
CA VAL A 21 -7.80 1.73 -1.43
C VAL A 21 -8.10 2.05 0.03
N LEU A 22 -7.06 2.38 0.80
CA LEU A 22 -7.12 2.58 2.24
C LEU A 22 -6.87 4.05 2.58
N LEU A 23 -7.90 4.76 3.01
CA LEU A 23 -7.87 6.20 3.30
C LEU A 23 -7.74 6.45 4.80
N ASP A 24 -6.93 7.41 5.18
CA ASP A 24 -6.82 7.83 6.59
C ASP A 24 -8.02 8.68 6.99
N ASP A 25 -8.83 8.18 7.92
CA ASP A 25 -10.03 8.84 8.41
C ASP A 25 -9.74 10.10 9.26
N SER A 26 -8.45 10.33 9.59
CA SER A 26 -7.95 11.56 10.23
C SER A 26 -7.45 12.62 9.24
N SER A 27 -7.55 12.36 7.94
CA SER A 27 -7.15 13.30 6.91
C SER A 27 -8.00 14.57 6.94
N ARG A 28 -7.45 15.67 6.42
CA ARG A 28 -8.21 16.93 6.29
C ARG A 28 -9.39 16.77 5.36
N GLY A 29 -10.47 17.52 5.62
CA GLY A 29 -11.67 17.53 4.77
C GLY A 29 -11.37 17.91 3.30
N SER A 30 -10.25 18.59 3.03
CA SER A 30 -9.77 18.86 1.66
C SER A 30 -9.43 17.60 0.85
N LEU A 31 -9.31 16.42 1.49
CA LEU A 31 -9.26 15.13 0.79
C LEU A 31 -10.51 14.92 -0.10
N GLY A 32 -11.64 15.55 0.28
CA GLY A 32 -12.84 15.55 -0.54
C GLY A 32 -12.64 16.01 -1.98
N LEU A 33 -11.70 16.94 -2.22
CA LEU A 33 -11.35 17.40 -3.56
C LEU A 33 -10.67 16.32 -4.42
N GLN A 34 -10.11 15.30 -3.78
CA GLN A 34 -9.40 14.19 -4.43
C GLN A 34 -10.29 12.96 -4.66
N LEU A 35 -11.48 12.92 -4.07
CA LEU A 35 -12.37 11.75 -4.17
C LEU A 35 -12.82 11.51 -5.61
N ASN A 36 -12.96 12.56 -6.42
CA ASN A 36 -13.28 12.41 -7.84
C ASN A 36 -12.15 11.72 -8.61
N ASP A 37 -10.89 12.04 -8.31
CA ASP A 37 -9.74 11.40 -8.95
C ASP A 37 -9.67 9.92 -8.56
N LEU A 38 -9.89 9.60 -7.28
CA LEU A 38 -9.96 8.23 -6.77
C LEU A 38 -11.13 7.45 -7.40
N SER A 39 -12.30 8.08 -7.50
CA SER A 39 -13.49 7.45 -8.11
C SER A 39 -13.27 7.13 -9.59
N ARG A 40 -12.68 8.04 -10.36
CA ARG A 40 -12.32 7.79 -11.77
C ARG A 40 -11.30 6.67 -11.88
N PHE A 41 -10.23 6.72 -11.09
CA PHE A 41 -9.22 5.66 -11.08
C PHE A 41 -9.84 4.29 -10.83
N VAL A 42 -10.73 4.18 -9.83
CA VAL A 42 -11.41 2.91 -9.53
C VAL A 42 -12.32 2.50 -10.68
N ALA A 43 -13.08 3.43 -11.27
CA ALA A 43 -13.97 3.14 -12.40
C ALA A 43 -13.22 2.64 -13.65
N ASP A 44 -11.98 3.11 -13.85
CA ASP A 44 -11.14 2.80 -15.00
C ASP A 44 -10.25 1.56 -14.80
N LEU A 45 -10.39 0.84 -13.68
CA LEU A 45 -9.63 -0.39 -13.43
C LEU A 45 -10.03 -1.51 -14.40
N PRO A 46 -9.09 -2.39 -14.78
CA PRO A 46 -9.41 -3.56 -15.60
C PRO A 46 -10.46 -4.46 -14.94
N PRO A 47 -11.35 -5.11 -15.70
CA PRO A 47 -12.42 -5.95 -15.15
C PRO A 47 -11.92 -7.17 -14.37
N THR A 48 -10.63 -7.53 -14.52
CA THR A 48 -9.95 -8.58 -13.75
C THR A 48 -9.50 -8.11 -12.36
N THR A 49 -9.67 -6.83 -12.05
CA THR A 49 -9.32 -6.25 -10.74
C THR A 49 -10.51 -6.31 -9.81
N GLN A 50 -10.34 -6.92 -8.66
CA GLN A 50 -11.24 -6.78 -7.53
C GLN A 50 -10.76 -5.59 -6.68
N VAL A 51 -11.65 -4.64 -6.41
CA VAL A 51 -11.31 -3.47 -5.59
C VAL A 51 -12.13 -3.46 -4.30
N ALA A 52 -11.46 -3.11 -3.20
CA ALA A 52 -12.08 -2.87 -1.91
C ALA A 52 -11.69 -1.49 -1.39
N ILE A 53 -12.56 -0.85 -0.60
CA ILE A 53 -12.33 0.48 -0.05
C ILE A 53 -12.48 0.43 1.46
N GLY A 54 -11.48 0.97 2.16
CA GLY A 54 -11.45 1.02 3.61
C GLY A 54 -10.95 2.36 4.14
N TYR A 55 -11.22 2.58 5.43
CA TYR A 55 -10.78 3.75 6.16
C TYR A 55 -9.99 3.35 7.40
N MET A 56 -8.84 3.98 7.58
CA MET A 56 -7.97 3.79 8.73
C MET A 56 -8.54 4.54 9.93
N ARG A 57 -8.88 3.83 10.98
CA ARG A 57 -9.33 4.43 12.23
C ARG A 57 -9.04 3.52 13.41
N ASN A 58 -8.51 4.09 14.48
CA ASN A 58 -8.29 3.40 15.76
C ASN A 58 -7.43 2.12 15.64
N GLY A 59 -6.46 2.12 14.73
CA GLY A 59 -5.55 0.99 14.52
C GLY A 59 -6.12 -0.14 13.66
N THR A 60 -7.31 0.02 13.08
CA THR A 60 -7.97 -0.98 12.24
C THR A 60 -8.30 -0.44 10.86
N ALA A 61 -8.43 -1.34 9.89
CA ALA A 61 -8.90 -1.05 8.53
C ALA A 61 -10.40 -1.33 8.43
N ASN A 62 -11.21 -0.27 8.52
CA ASN A 62 -12.67 -0.39 8.46
C ASN A 62 -13.12 -0.40 7.00
N MET A 63 -13.49 -1.57 6.49
CA MET A 63 -13.94 -1.73 5.12
C MET A 63 -15.34 -1.18 4.94
N VAL A 64 -15.52 -0.24 3.99
CA VAL A 64 -16.82 0.31 3.59
C VAL A 64 -17.32 -0.35 2.30
N GLN A 65 -16.41 -0.93 1.51
CA GLN A 65 -16.70 -1.75 0.35
C GLN A 65 -15.75 -2.95 0.36
N ASN A 66 -16.30 -4.14 0.45
CA ASN A 66 -15.53 -5.36 0.27
C ASN A 66 -15.18 -5.57 -1.21
N PHE A 67 -14.31 -6.54 -1.52
CA PHE A 67 -13.88 -6.80 -2.88
C PHE A 67 -15.05 -6.99 -3.84
N THR A 68 -15.03 -6.22 -4.91
CA THR A 68 -16.01 -6.30 -6.00
C THR A 68 -15.33 -6.00 -7.33
N THR A 69 -15.86 -6.57 -8.40
CA THR A 69 -15.56 -6.19 -9.78
C THR A 69 -16.54 -5.14 -10.33
N ASP A 70 -17.58 -4.80 -9.56
CA ASP A 70 -18.44 -3.65 -9.87
C ASP A 70 -17.73 -2.37 -9.42
N HIS A 71 -16.88 -1.87 -10.32
CA HIS A 71 -16.07 -0.67 -10.06
C HIS A 71 -16.93 0.58 -9.90
N ALA A 72 -18.10 0.64 -10.55
CA ALA A 72 -19.04 1.75 -10.40
C ALA A 72 -19.66 1.81 -9.01
N GLN A 73 -19.98 0.63 -8.43
CA GLN A 73 -20.43 0.53 -7.05
C GLN A 73 -19.29 0.92 -6.09
N ALA A 74 -18.10 0.38 -6.29
CA ALA A 74 -16.94 0.68 -5.45
C ALA A 74 -16.62 2.18 -5.44
N ALA A 75 -16.62 2.84 -6.61
CA ALA A 75 -16.37 4.27 -6.72
C ALA A 75 -17.34 5.15 -5.93
N LYS A 76 -18.59 4.69 -5.73
CA LYS A 76 -19.60 5.40 -4.92
C LYS A 76 -19.40 5.23 -3.40
N SER A 77 -18.54 4.32 -2.97
CA SER A 77 -18.29 4.06 -1.54
C SER A 77 -17.31 5.05 -0.91
N PHE A 78 -16.65 5.89 -1.70
CA PHE A 78 -15.81 6.95 -1.17
C PHE A 78 -16.65 8.00 -0.41
N ARG A 79 -16.18 8.36 0.78
CA ARG A 79 -16.76 9.39 1.63
C ARG A 79 -15.69 10.35 2.16
N LEU A 80 -16.12 11.45 2.71
CA LEU A 80 -15.23 12.36 3.44
C LEU A 80 -14.67 11.68 4.69
N PRO A 81 -13.41 11.98 5.07
CA PRO A 81 -12.85 11.55 6.35
C PRO A 81 -13.68 12.05 7.52
N SER A 82 -13.77 11.27 8.58
CA SER A 82 -14.47 11.65 9.82
C SER A 82 -13.70 12.68 10.67
N GLY A 83 -12.41 12.85 10.37
CA GLY A 83 -11.54 13.81 11.07
C GLY A 83 -10.87 13.29 12.34
N THR A 84 -11.02 12.01 12.68
CA THR A 84 -10.45 11.44 13.90
C THR A 84 -9.61 10.19 13.62
N ALA A 85 -8.37 10.16 14.16
CA ALA A 85 -7.51 8.98 14.08
C ALA A 85 -7.90 7.89 15.09
N GLY A 86 -8.61 8.24 16.16
CA GLY A 86 -8.86 7.37 17.31
C GLY A 86 -7.66 7.30 18.27
N ILE A 87 -7.80 6.55 19.36
CA ILE A 87 -6.78 6.42 20.42
C ILE A 87 -5.52 5.71 19.90
N ASN A 88 -5.68 4.69 19.07
CA ASN A 88 -4.58 3.95 18.44
C ASN A 88 -4.27 4.51 17.03
N GLY A 89 -4.11 5.83 16.92
CA GLY A 89 -3.94 6.54 15.65
C GLY A 89 -2.62 6.26 14.96
N SER A 90 -2.41 5.01 14.51
CA SER A 90 -1.25 4.63 13.70
C SER A 90 -1.71 4.02 12.37
N PRO A 91 -1.32 4.57 11.22
CA PRO A 91 -1.62 3.97 9.92
C PRO A 91 -0.95 2.61 9.74
N TYR A 92 0.11 2.34 10.50
CA TYR A 92 0.86 1.07 10.44
C TYR A 92 0.13 -0.06 11.15
N PHE A 93 -0.61 0.23 12.24
CA PHE A 93 -1.53 -0.73 12.83
C PHE A 93 -2.64 -1.10 11.87
N CYS A 94 -3.23 -0.10 11.19
CA CYS A 94 -4.27 -0.33 10.20
C CYS A 94 -3.77 -1.16 9.01
N LEU A 95 -2.54 -0.91 8.53
CA LEU A 95 -1.93 -1.71 7.48
C LEU A 95 -1.69 -3.15 7.93
N SER A 96 -1.14 -3.35 9.14
CA SER A 96 -0.90 -4.67 9.71
C SER A 96 -2.21 -5.44 9.92
N ASP A 97 -3.25 -4.77 10.44
CA ASP A 97 -4.60 -5.32 10.59
C ASP A 97 -5.20 -5.76 9.25
N LEU A 98 -5.18 -4.87 8.24
CA LEU A 98 -5.66 -5.19 6.89
C LEU A 98 -4.98 -6.41 6.30
N VAL A 99 -3.65 -6.47 6.42
CA VAL A 99 -2.85 -7.55 5.81
C VAL A 99 -3.12 -8.90 6.48
N LYS A 100 -3.30 -8.92 7.81
CA LYS A 100 -3.61 -10.12 8.58
C LYS A 100 -5.04 -10.60 8.36
N HIS A 101 -5.97 -9.67 8.19
CA HIS A 101 -7.39 -9.94 7.98
C HIS A 101 -7.81 -9.59 6.54
N TRP A 102 -6.98 -9.97 5.56
CA TRP A 102 -7.23 -9.64 4.15
C TRP A 102 -8.63 -10.08 3.72
N PRO A 103 -9.48 -9.14 3.21
CA PRO A 103 -10.90 -9.43 3.00
C PRO A 103 -11.18 -10.37 1.81
N GLY A 104 -10.17 -10.79 1.07
CA GLY A 104 -10.28 -11.70 -0.08
C GLY A 104 -9.76 -13.10 0.23
N GLY A 105 -10.50 -14.13 -0.19
CA GLY A 105 -10.13 -15.54 0.04
C GLY A 105 -9.08 -16.09 -0.93
N ASP A 106 -8.96 -15.53 -2.14
CA ASP A 106 -8.01 -16.03 -3.15
C ASP A 106 -6.59 -15.53 -2.86
N ARG A 107 -5.71 -16.46 -2.51
CA ARG A 107 -4.30 -16.18 -2.21
C ARG A 107 -3.39 -16.22 -3.44
N ASN A 108 -3.88 -16.65 -4.59
CA ASN A 108 -3.11 -16.79 -5.83
C ASN A 108 -3.15 -15.53 -6.72
N VAL A 109 -3.87 -14.51 -6.30
CA VAL A 109 -3.92 -13.21 -7.00
C VAL A 109 -2.96 -12.22 -6.37
N ARG A 110 -2.51 -11.25 -7.16
CA ARG A 110 -1.71 -10.13 -6.65
C ARG A 110 -2.50 -9.35 -5.61
N ARG A 111 -1.82 -8.90 -4.55
CA ARG A 111 -2.41 -8.11 -3.47
C ARG A 111 -1.71 -6.79 -3.37
N GLU A 112 -2.44 -5.71 -3.51
CA GLU A 112 -1.88 -4.38 -3.49
C GLU A 112 -2.74 -3.41 -2.70
N VAL A 113 -2.09 -2.44 -2.08
CA VAL A 113 -2.74 -1.39 -1.28
C VAL A 113 -2.30 -0.02 -1.81
N ILE A 114 -3.27 0.86 -2.04
CA ILE A 114 -3.03 2.30 -2.15
C ILE A 114 -3.41 2.91 -0.82
N MET A 115 -2.42 3.37 -0.07
CA MET A 115 -2.59 3.97 1.25
C MET A 115 -2.49 5.50 1.15
N VAL A 116 -3.54 6.23 1.55
CA VAL A 116 -3.58 7.69 1.56
C VAL A 116 -3.57 8.16 3.00
N THR A 117 -2.46 8.75 3.45
CA THR A 117 -2.25 9.18 4.85
C THR A 117 -1.10 10.18 4.96
N ASP A 118 -0.96 10.85 6.09
CA ASP A 118 0.22 11.65 6.43
C ASP A 118 1.40 10.81 6.94
N GLY A 119 1.19 9.51 7.19
CA GLY A 119 2.20 8.58 7.65
C GLY A 119 2.67 8.80 9.09
N VAL A 120 2.02 9.68 9.85
CA VAL A 120 2.42 9.98 11.23
C VAL A 120 1.96 8.88 12.18
N ASP A 121 2.90 8.22 12.83
CA ASP A 121 2.61 7.27 13.91
C ASP A 121 2.30 8.03 15.21
N ARG A 122 1.02 8.34 15.41
CA ARG A 122 0.56 9.07 16.60
C ARG A 122 0.59 8.22 17.86
N TYR A 123 0.62 6.92 17.72
CA TYR A 123 0.69 5.98 18.85
C TYR A 123 2.06 6.03 19.54
N SER A 124 3.15 6.11 18.79
CA SER A 124 4.50 6.23 19.34
C SER A 124 4.94 7.68 19.63
N GLY A 125 4.01 8.65 19.56
CA GLY A 125 4.27 10.04 19.92
C GLY A 125 4.73 10.94 18.78
N ALA A 126 4.48 10.56 17.54
CA ALA A 126 4.71 11.33 16.31
C ALA A 126 6.18 11.74 16.04
N ARG A 127 7.14 11.35 16.89
CA ARG A 127 8.57 11.56 16.65
C ARG A 127 9.08 10.48 15.69
N PHE A 128 9.83 10.90 14.67
CA PHE A 128 10.46 9.96 13.76
C PHE A 128 11.53 9.13 14.47
N ASP A 129 11.40 7.81 14.34
CA ASP A 129 12.38 6.81 14.76
C ASP A 129 12.58 5.83 13.59
N PRO A 130 13.76 5.79 12.95
CA PRO A 130 14.02 4.88 11.83
C PRO A 130 13.88 3.39 12.23
N GLU A 131 13.95 3.09 13.53
CA GLU A 131 13.81 1.75 14.09
C GLU A 131 12.41 1.48 14.67
N ASN A 132 11.43 2.35 14.38
CA ASN A 132 10.07 2.23 14.91
C ASN A 132 9.53 0.79 14.72
N PRO A 133 9.25 0.07 15.83
CA PRO A 133 8.89 -1.33 15.77
C PRO A 133 7.54 -1.58 15.08
N TYR A 134 6.64 -0.63 15.13
CA TYR A 134 5.30 -0.75 14.52
C TYR A 134 5.36 -0.59 13.01
N VAL A 135 6.18 0.33 12.51
CA VAL A 135 6.45 0.47 11.07
C VAL A 135 7.12 -0.78 10.53
N LYS A 136 8.16 -1.27 11.23
CA LYS A 136 8.86 -2.51 10.85
C LYS A 136 7.94 -3.74 10.88
N SER A 137 7.06 -3.82 11.87
CA SER A 137 6.08 -4.90 11.96
C SER A 137 5.11 -4.87 10.77
N ALA A 138 4.56 -3.70 10.43
CA ALA A 138 3.66 -3.55 9.29
C ALA A 138 4.34 -3.91 7.95
N ILE A 139 5.59 -3.49 7.75
CA ILE A 139 6.39 -3.89 6.59
C ILE A 139 6.57 -5.41 6.56
N SER A 140 6.96 -6.02 7.68
CA SER A 140 7.16 -7.47 7.79
C SER A 140 5.88 -8.25 7.50
N ASP A 141 4.74 -7.79 8.01
CA ASP A 141 3.44 -8.42 7.78
C ASP A 141 3.05 -8.32 6.30
N ALA A 142 3.22 -7.15 5.67
CA ALA A 142 2.98 -6.96 4.24
C ALA A 142 3.88 -7.86 3.37
N GLN A 143 5.17 -7.94 3.69
CA GLN A 143 6.13 -8.80 2.98
C GLN A 143 5.79 -10.30 3.11
N LYS A 144 5.38 -10.75 4.32
CA LYS A 144 4.94 -12.14 4.54
C LYS A 144 3.69 -12.49 3.74
N ALA A 145 2.78 -11.54 3.60
CA ALA A 145 1.53 -11.72 2.86
C ALA A 145 1.68 -11.46 1.35
N GLY A 146 2.86 -11.04 0.88
CA GLY A 146 3.09 -10.68 -0.52
C GLY A 146 2.31 -9.45 -0.97
N VAL A 147 2.07 -8.50 -0.07
CA VAL A 147 1.30 -7.27 -0.34
C VAL A 147 2.25 -6.14 -0.74
N ILE A 148 2.00 -5.53 -1.89
CA ILE A 148 2.70 -4.32 -2.35
C ILE A 148 1.93 -3.08 -1.89
N VAL A 149 2.64 -2.08 -1.35
CA VAL A 149 2.02 -0.86 -0.82
C VAL A 149 2.48 0.37 -1.59
N TYR A 150 1.55 1.06 -2.22
CA TYR A 150 1.73 2.41 -2.75
C TYR A 150 1.20 3.40 -1.73
N SER A 151 1.98 4.43 -1.41
CA SER A 151 1.57 5.45 -0.45
C SER A 151 1.44 6.82 -1.14
N ILE A 152 0.32 7.48 -0.93
CA ILE A 152 0.09 8.87 -1.33
C ILE A 152 0.05 9.70 -0.06
N TYR A 153 1.00 10.61 0.09
CA TYR A 153 1.03 11.52 1.22
C TYR A 153 -0.12 12.52 1.14
N PHE A 154 -0.89 12.62 2.23
CA PHE A 154 -1.92 13.64 2.41
C PHE A 154 -2.01 14.06 3.87
N ARG A 155 -1.94 15.37 4.14
CA ARG A 155 -1.85 15.90 5.51
C ARG A 155 -3.07 15.60 6.36
N GLY A 156 -2.84 15.22 7.59
CA GLY A 156 -3.86 15.07 8.62
C GLY A 156 -4.41 16.40 9.15
N MET A 157 -5.39 16.32 10.08
CA MET A 157 -6.08 17.48 10.68
C MET A 157 -5.43 18.00 11.97
N GLY A 158 -4.43 17.32 12.51
CA GLY A 158 -3.87 17.61 13.83
C GLY A 158 -3.01 18.88 13.89
N ARG A 159 -2.79 19.39 15.12
CA ARG A 159 -1.82 20.48 15.37
C ARG A 159 -0.39 20.04 15.06
N LEU A 160 -0.08 18.76 15.27
CA LEU A 160 1.22 18.16 14.99
C LEU A 160 1.58 18.22 13.49
N ASP A 161 0.59 18.22 12.61
CA ASP A 161 0.76 18.28 11.16
C ASP A 161 1.31 19.62 10.65
N ARG A 162 1.46 20.60 11.55
CA ARG A 162 2.13 21.88 11.25
C ARG A 162 3.65 21.82 11.51
N SER A 163 4.12 20.78 12.20
CA SER A 163 5.55 20.58 12.47
C SER A 163 6.23 19.98 11.24
N PHE A 164 7.26 20.67 10.74
CA PHE A 164 8.13 20.18 9.67
C PHE A 164 8.76 18.82 10.02
N ALA A 165 9.24 18.65 11.26
CA ALA A 165 9.86 17.42 11.70
C ALA A 165 8.88 16.24 11.70
N VAL A 166 7.63 16.46 12.13
CA VAL A 166 6.58 15.43 12.12
C VAL A 166 6.18 15.07 10.70
N THR A 167 5.98 16.06 9.82
CA THR A 167 5.68 15.85 8.40
C THR A 167 6.77 15.03 7.71
N ASN A 168 8.03 15.45 7.88
CA ASN A 168 9.18 14.75 7.31
C ASN A 168 9.29 13.31 7.85
N GLY A 169 9.05 13.12 9.15
CA GLY A 169 9.01 11.79 9.76
C GLY A 169 7.96 10.88 9.14
N GLY A 170 6.73 11.38 8.97
CA GLY A 170 5.64 10.64 8.32
C GLY A 170 5.99 10.27 6.87
N GLN A 171 6.52 11.21 6.09
CA GLN A 171 6.96 10.96 4.71
C GLN A 171 8.08 9.92 4.63
N ASN A 172 9.03 9.94 5.59
CA ASN A 172 10.09 8.93 5.67
C ASN A 172 9.53 7.53 5.96
N TYR A 173 8.55 7.41 6.86
CA TYR A 173 7.90 6.13 7.13
C TYR A 173 7.15 5.61 5.90
N LEU A 174 6.42 6.48 5.18
CA LEU A 174 5.74 6.07 3.94
C LEU A 174 6.74 5.62 2.87
N THR A 175 7.91 6.27 2.82
CA THR A 175 9.00 5.88 1.91
C THR A 175 9.54 4.49 2.26
N GLN A 176 9.74 4.20 3.56
CA GLN A 176 10.16 2.87 4.01
C GLN A 176 9.11 1.80 3.68
N VAL A 177 7.85 2.03 4.04
CA VAL A 177 6.77 1.05 3.80
C VAL A 177 6.64 0.73 2.32
N SER A 178 6.53 1.76 1.47
CA SER A 178 6.39 1.54 0.02
C SER A 178 7.63 0.90 -0.59
N GLY A 179 8.82 1.41 -0.26
CA GLY A 179 10.08 0.89 -0.80
C GLY A 179 10.33 -0.57 -0.40
N ASP A 180 10.12 -0.91 0.87
CA ASP A 180 10.39 -2.25 1.39
C ASP A 180 9.36 -3.29 0.92
N THR A 181 8.16 -2.88 0.56
CA THR A 181 7.12 -3.76 0.01
C THR A 181 7.12 -3.85 -1.52
N GLY A 182 7.97 -3.10 -2.21
CA GLY A 182 8.08 -3.11 -3.67
C GLY A 182 7.14 -2.16 -4.38
N GLY A 183 6.53 -1.23 -3.65
CA GLY A 183 5.70 -0.17 -4.20
C GLY A 183 6.44 1.15 -4.39
N LYS A 184 5.70 2.25 -4.35
CA LYS A 184 6.22 3.61 -4.50
C LYS A 184 5.46 4.59 -3.62
N VAL A 185 6.18 5.57 -3.06
CA VAL A 185 5.60 6.70 -2.36
C VAL A 185 5.42 7.88 -3.32
N TYR A 186 4.33 8.62 -3.17
CA TYR A 186 4.00 9.84 -3.90
C TYR A 186 3.90 11.01 -2.93
N LEU A 187 4.81 11.96 -3.11
CA LEU A 187 4.97 13.15 -2.27
C LEU A 187 5.00 14.38 -3.18
N GLU A 188 4.36 15.46 -2.78
CA GLU A 188 4.46 16.77 -3.43
C GLU A 188 4.91 17.80 -2.38
N GLY A 189 6.20 17.78 -2.09
CA GLY A 189 6.79 18.59 -1.04
C GLY A 189 6.16 18.32 0.34
N PHE A 190 5.90 19.38 1.09
CA PHE A 190 5.28 19.30 2.43
C PHE A 190 3.79 19.68 2.43
N GLY A 191 3.23 19.98 1.26
CA GLY A 191 1.83 20.34 1.07
C GLY A 191 0.95 19.14 0.71
N ASN A 192 -0.34 19.42 0.54
CA ASN A 192 -1.22 18.47 -0.13
C ASN A 192 -1.08 18.64 -1.63
N PRO A 193 -1.11 17.55 -2.40
CA PRO A 193 -1.15 17.64 -3.85
C PRO A 193 -2.43 18.33 -4.34
N VAL A 194 -2.32 19.05 -5.41
CA VAL A 194 -3.47 19.72 -6.07
C VAL A 194 -4.43 18.69 -6.66
N SER A 195 -3.89 17.59 -7.19
CA SER A 195 -4.65 16.48 -7.76
C SER A 195 -3.92 15.15 -7.56
N PHE A 196 -4.66 14.07 -7.32
CA PHE A 196 -4.12 12.72 -7.30
C PHE A 196 -3.98 12.12 -8.70
N ALA A 197 -4.58 12.70 -9.72
CA ALA A 197 -4.61 12.12 -11.08
C ALA A 197 -3.21 11.72 -11.62
N PRO A 198 -2.14 12.54 -11.49
CA PRO A 198 -0.81 12.14 -11.96
C PRO A 198 -0.25 10.90 -11.20
N PHE A 199 -0.50 10.83 -9.88
CA PHE A 199 -0.04 9.72 -9.04
C PHE A 199 -0.80 8.44 -9.38
N LEU A 200 -2.12 8.52 -9.50
CA LEU A 200 -2.99 7.39 -9.84
C LEU A 200 -2.70 6.88 -11.25
N SER A 201 -2.41 7.77 -12.21
CA SER A 201 -1.97 7.37 -13.56
C SER A 201 -0.63 6.62 -13.53
N ASP A 202 0.34 7.04 -12.71
CA ASP A 202 1.61 6.32 -12.55
C ASP A 202 1.40 4.97 -11.85
N ILE A 203 0.52 4.88 -10.85
CA ILE A 203 0.13 3.62 -10.21
C ILE A 203 -0.50 2.69 -11.25
N GLN A 204 -1.50 3.16 -12.01
CA GLN A 204 -2.17 2.35 -13.02
C GLN A 204 -1.18 1.78 -14.04
N ARG A 205 -0.23 2.59 -14.51
CA ARG A 205 0.85 2.12 -15.39
C ARG A 205 1.71 1.04 -14.73
N LYS A 206 1.99 1.15 -13.43
CA LYS A 206 2.76 0.13 -12.69
C LYS A 206 1.96 -1.16 -12.54
N LEU A 207 0.68 -1.09 -12.18
CA LEU A 207 -0.21 -2.25 -12.09
C LEU A 207 -0.28 -3.04 -13.41
N GLN A 208 -0.19 -2.35 -14.55
CA GLN A 208 -0.23 -2.96 -15.89
C GLN A 208 1.12 -3.53 -16.35
N ASN A 209 2.23 -3.17 -15.68
CA ASN A 209 3.59 -3.55 -16.06
C ASN A 209 4.29 -4.39 -14.98
N GLN A 210 3.56 -5.31 -14.37
CA GLN A 210 4.10 -6.24 -13.39
C GLN A 210 4.42 -7.59 -13.99
N TYR A 211 5.36 -8.26 -13.34
CA TYR A 211 5.85 -9.58 -13.73
C TYR A 211 5.92 -10.46 -12.49
N GLU A 212 5.60 -11.72 -12.68
CA GLU A 212 5.93 -12.79 -11.74
C GLU A 212 7.33 -13.28 -12.06
N LEU A 213 8.18 -13.30 -11.03
CA LEU A 213 9.54 -13.78 -11.13
C LEU A 213 9.69 -15.02 -10.26
N SER A 214 10.11 -16.12 -10.87
CA SER A 214 10.36 -17.39 -10.18
C SER A 214 11.85 -17.67 -10.11
N TYR A 215 12.30 -18.23 -9.00
CA TYR A 215 13.66 -18.67 -8.79
C TYR A 215 13.71 -19.80 -7.76
N ASP A 216 14.69 -20.67 -7.85
CA ASP A 216 14.92 -21.71 -6.86
C ASP A 216 15.70 -21.15 -5.67
N SER A 217 15.19 -21.36 -4.46
CA SER A 217 15.81 -20.84 -3.25
C SER A 217 16.34 -21.97 -2.38
N THR A 218 17.61 -21.87 -2.01
CA THR A 218 18.25 -22.71 -0.97
C THR A 218 18.27 -22.02 0.40
N ALA A 219 17.64 -20.85 0.52
CA ALA A 219 17.59 -20.10 1.76
C ALA A 219 16.71 -20.81 2.80
N LYS A 220 16.99 -20.56 4.09
CA LYS A 220 16.16 -21.05 5.20
C LYS A 220 14.75 -20.49 5.11
N ALA A 221 13.78 -21.24 5.65
CA ALA A 221 12.40 -20.77 5.78
C ALA A 221 12.31 -19.44 6.55
N GLY A 222 11.36 -18.58 6.17
CA GLY A 222 11.13 -17.27 6.75
C GLY A 222 11.40 -16.12 5.79
N LEU A 223 11.31 -14.87 6.28
CA LEU A 223 11.59 -13.69 5.48
C LEU A 223 13.08 -13.60 5.14
N GLN A 224 13.40 -13.73 3.86
CA GLN A 224 14.76 -13.66 3.33
C GLN A 224 14.97 -12.37 2.53
N PRO A 225 16.15 -11.75 2.61
CA PRO A 225 16.47 -10.58 1.81
C PRO A 225 16.43 -10.92 0.32
N LEU A 226 15.83 -10.04 -0.48
CA LEU A 226 15.76 -10.15 -1.93
C LEU A 226 16.47 -8.98 -2.58
N ARG A 227 17.27 -9.25 -3.59
CA ARG A 227 17.88 -8.24 -4.44
C ARG A 227 17.79 -8.66 -5.89
N VAL A 228 16.99 -7.95 -6.67
CA VAL A 228 16.83 -8.19 -8.11
C VAL A 228 17.74 -7.24 -8.89
N ARG A 229 18.38 -7.74 -9.92
CA ARG A 229 19.20 -6.96 -10.85
C ARG A 229 18.77 -7.24 -12.28
N THR A 230 18.87 -6.24 -13.14
CA THR A 230 18.66 -6.36 -14.59
C THR A 230 19.87 -5.86 -15.34
N SER A 231 20.14 -6.50 -16.48
CA SER A 231 21.16 -6.04 -17.45
C SER A 231 20.59 -5.03 -18.46
N GLN A 232 19.27 -4.80 -18.47
CA GLN A 232 18.65 -3.86 -19.38
C GLN A 232 19.01 -2.41 -19.01
N PRO A 233 19.58 -1.63 -19.93
CA PRO A 233 19.93 -0.24 -19.65
C PRO A 233 18.67 0.60 -19.41
N ASN A 234 18.80 1.66 -18.61
CA ASN A 234 17.74 2.61 -18.29
C ASN A 234 16.47 1.98 -17.69
N THR A 235 16.60 0.83 -17.04
CA THR A 235 15.50 0.09 -16.42
C THR A 235 15.60 0.20 -14.91
N SER A 236 14.52 0.62 -14.26
CA SER A 236 14.34 0.61 -12.81
C SER A 236 13.33 -0.46 -12.42
N LEU A 237 13.71 -1.29 -11.46
CA LEU A 237 12.86 -2.35 -10.93
C LEU A 237 12.31 -1.95 -9.56
N LEU A 238 11.02 -2.13 -9.36
CA LEU A 238 10.37 -2.09 -8.05
C LEU A 238 10.09 -3.54 -7.62
N TYR A 239 10.55 -3.90 -6.44
CA TYR A 239 10.40 -5.24 -5.88
C TYR A 239 10.51 -5.17 -4.34
N PRO A 240 9.90 -6.10 -3.60
CA PRO A 240 10.01 -6.12 -2.13
C PRO A 240 11.45 -6.42 -1.72
N THR A 241 11.94 -5.75 -0.67
CA THR A 241 13.31 -5.96 -0.17
C THR A 241 13.51 -7.31 0.50
N ARG A 242 12.40 -7.99 0.88
CA ARG A 242 12.40 -9.33 1.46
C ARG A 242 11.22 -10.13 0.91
N VAL A 243 11.39 -11.45 0.87
CA VAL A 243 10.37 -12.41 0.42
C VAL A 243 10.28 -13.58 1.41
N LEU A 244 9.07 -14.11 1.60
CA LEU A 244 8.85 -15.30 2.43
C LEU A 244 9.26 -16.56 1.65
N VAL A 245 10.23 -17.30 2.17
CA VAL A 245 10.71 -18.58 1.62
C VAL A 245 10.21 -19.72 2.49
N GLY A 246 9.74 -20.81 1.86
CA GLY A 246 9.39 -22.06 2.55
C GLY A 246 8.21 -21.96 3.52
N GLY A 247 7.44 -20.90 3.46
CA GLY A 247 6.21 -20.77 4.23
C GLY A 247 5.11 -21.63 3.60
N LYS A 248 4.83 -22.80 4.16
CA LYS A 248 3.50 -23.35 4.03
C LYS A 248 2.55 -22.33 4.67
N THR A 249 1.65 -21.78 3.90
CA THR A 249 0.45 -21.14 4.46
C THR A 249 -0.32 -22.25 5.14
N GLU A 250 -0.15 -22.40 6.48
CA GLU A 250 -1.08 -23.23 7.24
C GLU A 250 -2.46 -22.60 7.12
N PRO A 251 -3.46 -23.37 6.75
CA PRO A 251 -4.84 -22.93 6.86
C PRO A 251 -5.19 -22.86 8.36
N GLU A 252 -5.55 -21.68 8.85
CA GLU A 252 -6.36 -21.55 10.06
C GLU A 252 -7.81 -21.88 9.73
#